data_afbedb578261507b06da76453fd05a44
#
_entry.id   afbedb578261507b06da76453fd05a44
#
_cell.length_a   1.000
_cell.length_b   1.000
_cell.length_c   1.000
_cell.angle_alpha   90.00
_cell.angle_beta   90.00
_cell.angle_gamma   90.00
#
_symmetry.space_group_name_H-M   'P 1'
#
loop_
_entity.id
_entity.type
_entity.pdbx_description
1 polymer ?
#
loop_
_entity_poly.entity_id
_entity_poly.type
_entity_poly.pdbx_seq_one_letter_code
_entity_poly.pdbx_strand_id
1 'polypeptide(L)'
;IKHSGSRRPASHRSENITLSKEDAIEELQKLRDEIVNDGASFKELAEARSDCSSYKRGGDLGFFGRKEMQPAFEDVSFKLKVGEISNIVETDSGVHIIKRVA
;
A
#
# COMPACT_ATOMS: atom_id res chain seq x y z
N ILE A 1 -0.75 4.40 -0.53
CA ILE A 1 -0.68 5.87 -0.67
C ILE A 1 -2.07 6.43 -0.91
N LYS A 2 -2.47 7.39 -0.10
CA LYS A 2 -3.71 8.13 -0.28
C LYS A 2 -3.54 9.24 -1.32
N HIS A 3 -4.63 9.65 -1.93
CA HIS A 3 -4.70 10.76 -2.89
C HIS A 3 -5.96 11.58 -2.64
N SER A 4 -6.16 12.67 -3.38
CA SER A 4 -7.28 13.59 -3.18
C SER A 4 -8.66 12.93 -3.33
N GLY A 5 -8.76 11.86 -4.11
CA GLY A 5 -9.99 11.09 -4.30
C GLY A 5 -10.19 9.95 -3.32
N SER A 6 -9.28 9.75 -2.36
CA SER A 6 -9.41 8.72 -1.35
C SER A 6 -10.60 8.98 -0.43
N ARG A 7 -11.19 7.91 0.09
CA ARG A 7 -12.33 7.97 1.01
C ARG A 7 -12.07 8.87 2.20
N ARG A 8 -10.85 8.91 2.70
CA ARG A 8 -10.41 9.79 3.78
C ARG A 8 -9.05 10.37 3.41
N PRO A 9 -9.01 11.52 2.69
CA PRO A 9 -7.76 12.06 2.18
C PRO A 9 -6.95 12.80 3.26
N ALA A 10 -6.65 12.09 4.33
CA ALA A 10 -5.85 12.55 5.45
C ALA A 10 -5.09 11.38 6.06
N SER A 11 -3.91 11.64 6.60
CA SER A 11 -3.09 10.63 7.25
C SER A 11 -2.21 11.28 8.33
N HIS A 12 -1.39 10.46 8.99
CA HIS A 12 -0.38 10.96 9.94
C HIS A 12 0.64 11.92 9.29
N ARG A 13 0.74 11.90 7.94
CA ARG A 13 1.66 12.74 7.18
C ARG A 13 1.08 14.08 6.76
N SER A 14 -0.24 14.16 6.61
CA SER A 14 -0.93 15.37 6.16
C SER A 14 -2.39 15.35 6.57
N GLU A 15 -2.90 16.47 7.06
CA GLU A 15 -4.32 16.62 7.38
C GLU A 15 -5.20 16.74 6.14
N ASN A 16 -4.61 17.16 5.02
CA ASN A 16 -5.34 17.33 3.75
C ASN A 16 -4.44 16.90 2.59
N ILE A 17 -4.71 15.72 2.05
CA ILE A 17 -3.95 15.15 0.96
C ILE A 17 -4.51 15.67 -0.36
N THR A 18 -3.68 16.40 -1.10
CA THR A 18 -4.04 17.00 -2.39
C THR A 18 -3.42 16.28 -3.58
N LEU A 19 -2.57 15.29 -3.34
CA LEU A 19 -1.93 14.49 -4.38
C LEU A 19 -2.98 13.86 -5.28
N SER A 20 -2.81 13.95 -6.61
CA SER A 20 -3.74 13.31 -7.55
C SER A 20 -3.57 11.79 -7.52
N LYS A 21 -4.61 11.06 -7.95
CA LYS A 21 -4.55 9.60 -8.07
C LYS A 21 -3.43 9.16 -9.02
N GLU A 22 -3.29 9.85 -10.15
CA GLU A 22 -2.27 9.56 -11.14
C GLU A 22 -0.87 9.74 -10.57
N ASP A 23 -0.64 10.80 -9.82
CA ASP A 23 0.65 11.06 -9.16
C ASP A 23 0.93 10.04 -8.07
N ALA A 24 -0.10 9.63 -7.33
CA ALA A 24 0.01 8.58 -6.31
C ALA A 24 0.41 7.24 -6.94
N ILE A 25 -0.19 6.87 -8.06
CA ILE A 25 0.14 5.65 -8.80
C ILE A 25 1.59 5.71 -9.30
N GLU A 26 1.99 6.83 -9.86
CA GLU A 26 3.36 7.01 -10.37
C GLU A 26 4.39 6.88 -9.25
N GLU A 27 4.15 7.51 -8.11
CA GLU A 27 5.04 7.43 -6.96
C GLU A 27 5.13 5.98 -6.44
N LEU A 28 3.99 5.32 -6.33
CA LEU A 28 3.93 3.94 -5.84
C LEU A 28 4.62 2.97 -6.81
N GLN A 29 4.50 3.20 -8.12
CA GLN A 29 5.19 2.40 -9.13
C GLN A 29 6.70 2.52 -8.99
N LYS A 30 7.22 3.70 -8.71
CA LYS A 30 8.65 3.92 -8.45
C LYS A 30 9.11 3.15 -7.22
N LEU A 31 8.32 3.18 -6.14
CA LEU A 31 8.64 2.42 -4.92
C LEU A 31 8.65 0.92 -5.18
N ARG A 32 7.67 0.43 -5.93
CA ARG A 32 7.61 -0.99 -6.32
C ARG A 32 8.85 -1.39 -7.13
N ASP A 33 9.24 -0.57 -8.08
CA ASP A 33 10.41 -0.82 -8.91
C ASP A 33 11.70 -0.87 -8.07
N GLU A 34 11.84 0.00 -7.08
CA GLU A 34 12.97 -0.02 -6.15
C GLU A 34 13.03 -1.34 -5.36
N ILE A 35 11.88 -1.84 -4.91
CA ILE A 35 11.82 -3.10 -4.16
C ILE A 35 12.15 -4.29 -5.06
N VAL A 36 11.54 -4.37 -6.23
CA VAL A 36 11.65 -5.52 -7.14
C VAL A 36 13.02 -5.55 -7.85
N ASN A 37 13.48 -4.40 -8.33
CA ASN A 37 14.67 -4.32 -9.18
C ASN A 37 15.95 -3.96 -8.42
N ASP A 38 15.83 -3.11 -7.40
CA ASP A 38 16.99 -2.58 -6.68
C ASP A 38 17.20 -3.20 -5.30
N GLY A 39 16.30 -4.11 -4.88
CA GLY A 39 16.40 -4.79 -3.60
C GLY A 39 16.09 -3.91 -2.39
N ALA A 40 15.40 -2.78 -2.56
CA ALA A 40 15.01 -1.91 -1.46
C ALA A 40 14.08 -2.64 -0.48
N SER A 41 14.15 -2.27 0.80
CA SER A 41 13.34 -2.88 1.84
C SER A 41 11.89 -2.38 1.78
N PHE A 42 10.94 -3.30 1.59
CA PHE A 42 9.51 -3.00 1.66
C PHE A 42 9.16 -2.35 3.01
N LYS A 43 9.65 -2.91 4.09
CA LYS A 43 9.41 -2.41 5.45
C LYS A 43 9.88 -0.96 5.62
N GLU A 44 11.10 -0.65 5.20
CA GLU A 44 11.65 0.70 5.34
C GLU A 44 10.90 1.71 4.48
N LEU A 45 10.53 1.36 3.25
CA LEU A 45 9.76 2.24 2.38
C LEU A 45 8.35 2.46 2.93
N ALA A 46 7.72 1.42 3.49
CA ALA A 46 6.40 1.55 4.13
C ALA A 46 6.46 2.49 5.33
N GLU A 47 7.47 2.35 6.18
CA GLU A 47 7.66 3.26 7.33
C GLU A 47 7.84 4.71 6.90
N ALA A 48 8.55 4.94 5.81
CA ALA A 48 8.85 6.28 5.31
C ALA A 48 7.68 6.93 4.56
N ARG A 49 6.86 6.15 3.85
CA ARG A 49 5.92 6.73 2.89
C ARG A 49 4.46 6.32 3.05
N SER A 50 4.14 5.22 3.70
CA SER A 50 2.75 4.76 3.81
C SER A 50 1.87 5.77 4.55
N ASP A 51 0.65 5.98 4.05
CA ASP A 51 -0.38 6.77 4.72
C ASP A 51 -1.27 5.92 5.64
N CYS A 52 -1.09 4.60 5.62
CA CYS A 52 -1.81 3.68 6.49
C CYS A 52 -1.23 3.72 7.91
N SER A 53 -2.08 3.56 8.92
CA SER A 53 -1.63 3.51 10.33
C SER A 53 -0.63 2.38 10.60
N SER A 54 -0.61 1.34 9.77
CA SER A 54 0.35 0.25 9.88
C SER A 54 1.79 0.65 9.52
N TYR A 55 2.02 1.89 9.07
CA TYR A 55 3.37 2.35 8.74
C TYR A 55 4.36 2.15 9.88
N LYS A 56 3.92 2.29 11.12
CA LYS A 56 4.75 2.10 12.33
C LYS A 56 5.29 0.67 12.45
N ARG A 57 4.63 -0.29 11.81
CA ARG A 57 5.03 -1.69 11.78
C ARG A 57 5.60 -2.11 10.42
N GLY A 58 6.09 -1.14 9.65
CA GLY A 58 6.61 -1.40 8.30
C GLY A 58 5.55 -1.89 7.32
N GLY A 59 4.28 -1.52 7.52
CA GLY A 59 3.17 -1.97 6.71
C GLY A 59 2.61 -3.33 7.11
N ASP A 60 3.10 -3.94 8.19
CA ASP A 60 2.64 -5.27 8.65
C ASP A 60 1.22 -5.17 9.21
N LEU A 61 0.30 -5.87 8.57
CA LEU A 61 -1.11 -5.93 8.97
C LEU A 61 -1.41 -7.14 9.87
N GLY A 62 -0.42 -8.01 10.10
CA GLY A 62 -0.62 -9.27 10.79
C GLY A 62 -1.39 -10.27 9.92
N PHE A 63 -1.83 -11.37 10.51
CA PHE A 63 -2.68 -12.32 9.81
C PHE A 63 -4.12 -11.81 9.78
N PHE A 64 -4.78 -12.00 8.65
CA PHE A 64 -6.19 -11.64 8.51
C PHE A 64 -6.91 -12.67 7.62
N GLY A 65 -8.19 -12.88 7.90
CA GLY A 65 -9.03 -13.78 7.13
C GLY A 65 -9.90 -13.05 6.13
N ARG A 66 -10.79 -13.78 5.47
CA ARG A 66 -11.76 -13.25 4.55
C ARG A 66 -12.71 -12.28 5.27
N LYS A 67 -13.15 -11.23 4.56
CA LYS A 67 -14.10 -10.20 5.02
C LYS A 67 -13.54 -9.24 6.07
N GLU A 68 -12.25 -9.29 6.38
CA GLU A 68 -11.61 -8.36 7.31
C GLU A 68 -11.06 -7.11 6.62
N MET A 69 -10.80 -7.19 5.31
CA MET A 69 -10.26 -6.09 4.49
C MET A 69 -11.21 -5.74 3.35
N GLN A 70 -10.98 -4.62 2.68
CA GLN A 70 -11.75 -4.25 1.50
C GLN A 70 -11.63 -5.35 0.42
N PRO A 71 -12.72 -5.64 -0.34
CA PRO A 71 -12.73 -6.75 -1.29
C PRO A 71 -11.58 -6.75 -2.30
N ALA A 72 -11.25 -5.61 -2.89
CA ALA A 72 -10.15 -5.53 -3.85
C ALA A 72 -8.81 -5.87 -3.21
N PHE A 73 -8.57 -5.40 -2.00
CA PHE A 73 -7.35 -5.68 -1.24
C PHE A 73 -7.28 -7.16 -0.86
N GLU A 74 -8.38 -7.70 -0.36
CA GLU A 74 -8.49 -9.11 0.02
C GLU A 74 -8.22 -10.04 -1.17
N ASP A 75 -8.88 -9.82 -2.29
CA ASP A 75 -8.73 -10.67 -3.48
C ASP A 75 -7.27 -10.74 -3.94
N VAL A 76 -6.59 -9.61 -4.00
CA VAL A 76 -5.18 -9.58 -4.39
C VAL A 76 -4.32 -10.29 -3.36
N SER A 77 -4.54 -10.02 -2.07
CA SER A 77 -3.74 -10.61 -0.99
C SER A 77 -3.80 -12.14 -0.99
N PHE A 78 -4.98 -12.71 -1.18
CA PHE A 78 -5.16 -14.17 -1.17
C PHE A 78 -4.70 -14.86 -2.46
N LYS A 79 -4.52 -14.10 -3.55
CA LYS A 79 -3.97 -14.63 -4.81
C LYS A 79 -2.45 -14.60 -4.85
N LEU A 80 -1.81 -13.81 -3.99
CA LEU A 80 -0.35 -13.72 -3.94
C LEU A 80 0.26 -15.00 -3.38
N LYS A 81 1.40 -15.39 -3.94
CA LYS A 81 2.26 -16.41 -3.34
C LYS A 81 3.08 -15.78 -2.22
N VAL A 82 3.50 -16.58 -1.25
CA VAL A 82 4.37 -16.12 -0.17
C VAL A 82 5.64 -15.49 -0.77
N GLY A 83 5.96 -14.28 -0.35
CA GLY A 83 7.11 -13.51 -0.87
C GLY A 83 6.81 -12.68 -2.10
N GLU A 84 5.66 -12.86 -2.73
CA GLU A 84 5.28 -12.13 -3.94
C GLU A 84 4.77 -10.73 -3.61
N ILE A 85 5.06 -9.76 -4.49
CA ILE A 85 4.57 -8.38 -4.41
C ILE A 85 3.56 -8.14 -5.53
N SER A 86 2.41 -7.55 -5.19
CA SER A 86 1.36 -7.24 -6.15
C SER A 86 1.74 -6.10 -7.11
N ASN A 87 0.98 -5.99 -8.20
CA ASN A 87 0.91 -4.76 -8.97
C ASN A 87 0.14 -3.71 -8.17
N ILE A 88 -0.01 -2.50 -8.74
CA ILE A 88 -0.78 -1.43 -8.11
C ILE A 88 -2.24 -1.87 -7.93
N VAL A 89 -2.75 -1.76 -6.71
CA VAL A 89 -4.14 -2.09 -6.35
C VAL A 89 -4.85 -0.82 -5.95
N GLU A 90 -5.98 -0.53 -6.59
CA GLU A 90 -6.81 0.63 -6.28
C GLU A 90 -7.96 0.23 -5.38
N THR A 91 -8.15 0.98 -4.28
CA THR A 91 -9.30 0.83 -3.38
C THR A 91 -9.85 2.22 -3.07
N ASP A 92 -10.99 2.28 -2.37
CA ASP A 92 -11.57 3.56 -1.92
C ASP A 92 -10.65 4.30 -0.96
N SER A 93 -9.73 3.58 -0.30
CA SER A 93 -8.78 4.16 0.65
C SER A 93 -7.53 4.75 -0.01
N GLY A 94 -7.28 4.43 -1.27
CA GLY A 94 -6.11 4.91 -2.01
C GLY A 94 -5.53 3.86 -2.95
N VAL A 95 -4.23 3.95 -3.20
CA VAL A 95 -3.51 2.99 -4.04
C VAL A 95 -2.50 2.23 -3.19
N HIS A 96 -2.30 0.95 -3.50
CA HIS A 96 -1.53 0.03 -2.67
C HIS A 96 -0.61 -0.85 -3.49
N ILE A 97 0.49 -1.29 -2.88
CA ILE A 97 1.18 -2.52 -3.26
C ILE A 97 1.18 -3.43 -2.04
N ILE A 98 1.06 -4.71 -2.26
CA ILE A 98 0.88 -5.70 -1.21
C ILE A 98 1.94 -6.77 -1.34
N LYS A 99 2.59 -7.12 -0.23
CA LYS A 99 3.54 -8.23 -0.17
C LYS A 99 2.99 -9.29 0.77
N ARG A 100 2.94 -10.54 0.30
CA ARG A 100 2.54 -11.66 1.14
C ARG A 100 3.76 -12.24 1.84
N VAL A 101 3.77 -12.23 3.17
CA VAL A 101 4.90 -12.72 3.96
C VAL A 101 4.66 -14.09 4.61
N ALA A 102 3.42 -14.55 4.61
CA ALA A 102 3.07 -15.86 5.18
C ALA A 102 1.83 -16.49 4.50
#